data_59fef84b4f438b006364ed2cedf33632
#
_entry.id   59fef84b4f438b006364ed2cedf33632
#
_cell.length_a   1.000
_cell.length_b   1.000
_cell.length_c   1.000
_cell.angle_alpha   90.00
_cell.angle_beta   90.00
_cell.angle_gamma   90.00
#
_symmetry.space_group_name_H-M   'P 1'
#
loop_
_entity.id
_entity.type
_entity.pdbx_description
1 polymer ?
#
loop_
_entity_poly.entity_id
_entity_poly.type
_entity_poly.pdbx_seq_one_letter_code
_entity_poly.pdbx_strand_id
1 'polypeptide(L)'
;KAISDLVLAHPRADVQRLEEGLSRLSASQQKPGSGARVRSFTGDGNRQYLTGMQMGGKRVVILVDASSSMLARTYVNVVRYRAMPDARKRNAPKWRQVVAAVDWLTTQIEPGARFQVYVFNEQAHSVVSGSDGSWLEAGAAGTLENAVSELRKVIPDKGTSLGNAFAALQQLKPAPDNIYLLTDGLIGFRDRCLKP
;
A
#
# COMPACT_ATOMS: atom_id res chain seq x y z
N LYS A 1 1.33 46.25 -43.16
CA LYS A 1 2.50 45.34 -43.17
C LYS A 1 2.97 44.97 -41.75
N ALA A 2 2.96 45.91 -40.76
CA ALA A 2 3.47 45.65 -39.41
C ALA A 2 2.59 44.74 -38.53
N ILE A 3 1.29 44.61 -38.79
CA ILE A 3 0.38 43.82 -37.97
C ILE A 3 0.37 42.31 -38.38
N SER A 4 0.64 42.02 -39.65
CA SER A 4 0.74 40.64 -40.15
C SER A 4 1.99 39.91 -39.62
N ASP A 5 3.10 40.64 -39.40
CA ASP A 5 4.35 40.05 -38.90
C ASP A 5 4.29 39.73 -37.39
N LEU A 6 3.44 40.45 -36.62
CA LEU A 6 3.27 40.23 -35.19
C LEU A 6 2.42 38.97 -34.87
N VAL A 7 1.48 38.62 -35.75
CA VAL A 7 0.59 37.45 -35.56
C VAL A 7 1.29 36.13 -35.89
N LEU A 8 2.35 36.17 -36.72
CA LEU A 8 3.09 34.95 -37.10
C LEU A 8 4.29 34.61 -36.19
N ALA A 9 4.68 35.50 -35.31
CA ALA A 9 5.81 35.25 -34.40
C ALA A 9 5.46 34.44 -33.14
N HIS A 10 4.23 34.54 -32.66
CA HIS A 10 3.81 33.91 -31.42
C HIS A 10 3.59 32.38 -31.52
N PRO A 11 3.01 31.81 -32.61
CA PRO A 11 2.77 30.38 -32.67
C PRO A 11 4.03 29.52 -32.67
N ARG A 12 5.14 30.02 -33.23
CA ARG A 12 6.41 29.28 -33.24
C ARG A 12 7.07 29.19 -31.88
N ALA A 13 7.00 30.25 -31.08
CA ALA A 13 7.53 30.24 -29.72
C ALA A 13 6.73 29.32 -28.79
N ASP A 14 5.42 29.23 -28.98
CA ASP A 14 4.55 28.34 -28.21
C ASP A 14 4.74 26.88 -28.60
N VAL A 15 4.95 26.59 -29.89
CA VAL A 15 5.27 25.23 -30.36
C VAL A 15 6.62 24.78 -29.80
N GLN A 16 7.65 25.62 -29.80
CA GLN A 16 8.96 25.29 -29.22
C GLN A 16 8.86 25.03 -27.71
N ARG A 17 8.09 25.85 -26.98
CA ARG A 17 7.86 25.62 -25.54
C ARG A 17 7.12 24.32 -25.27
N LEU A 18 6.15 23.94 -26.10
CA LEU A 18 5.45 22.67 -26.02
C LEU A 18 6.35 21.48 -26.33
N GLU A 19 7.21 21.60 -27.34
CA GLU A 19 8.21 20.57 -27.69
C GLU A 19 9.25 20.40 -26.60
N GLU A 20 9.75 21.49 -26.01
CA GLU A 20 10.64 21.42 -24.85
C GLU A 20 9.95 20.83 -23.63
N GLY A 21 8.67 21.17 -23.38
CA GLY A 21 7.85 20.57 -22.33
C GLY A 21 7.67 19.08 -22.52
N LEU A 22 7.35 18.64 -23.75
CA LEU A 22 7.23 17.24 -24.10
C LEU A 22 8.57 16.49 -23.98
N SER A 23 9.67 17.12 -24.41
CA SER A 23 11.01 16.55 -24.27
C SER A 23 11.41 16.38 -22.79
N ARG A 24 11.11 17.36 -21.94
CA ARG A 24 11.34 17.26 -20.48
C ARG A 24 10.47 16.19 -19.83
N LEU A 25 9.21 16.08 -20.23
CA LEU A 25 8.30 15.03 -19.75
C LEU A 25 8.74 13.64 -20.20
N SER A 26 9.18 13.48 -21.46
CA SER A 26 9.69 12.21 -21.95
C SER A 26 11.04 11.82 -21.32
N ALA A 27 11.91 12.80 -21.01
CA ALA A 27 13.15 12.55 -20.26
C ALA A 27 12.87 12.17 -18.79
N SER A 28 11.82 12.76 -18.17
CA SER A 28 11.40 12.38 -16.82
C SER A 28 10.67 11.03 -16.79
N GLN A 29 10.14 10.56 -17.91
CA GLN A 29 9.57 9.23 -18.11
C GLN A 29 10.60 8.16 -18.50
N GLN A 30 11.89 8.50 -18.63
CA GLN A 30 12.93 7.49 -18.68
C GLN A 30 12.89 6.72 -17.35
N LYS A 31 12.20 5.60 -17.39
CA LYS A 31 12.09 4.62 -16.32
C LYS A 31 13.49 4.31 -15.81
N PRO A 32 13.76 4.47 -14.50
CA PRO A 32 14.86 3.74 -13.92
C PRO A 32 14.62 2.27 -14.28
N GLY A 33 15.66 1.61 -14.80
CA GLY A 33 15.55 0.31 -15.45
C GLY A 33 14.60 -0.62 -14.73
N SER A 34 13.70 -1.24 -15.47
CA SER A 34 12.72 -2.18 -14.95
C SER A 34 13.47 -3.33 -14.30
N GLY A 35 13.69 -3.24 -12.99
CA GLY A 35 14.10 -4.38 -12.18
C GLY A 35 13.13 -5.53 -12.47
N ALA A 36 13.65 -6.72 -12.69
CA ALA A 36 12.82 -7.89 -12.95
C ALA A 36 11.81 -8.03 -11.80
N ARG A 37 10.52 -7.85 -12.09
CA ARG A 37 9.46 -8.01 -11.10
C ARG A 37 9.30 -9.49 -10.81
N VAL A 38 9.39 -9.88 -9.55
CA VAL A 38 9.22 -11.28 -9.11
C VAL A 38 7.79 -11.76 -9.32
N ARG A 39 6.82 -10.83 -9.36
CA ARG A 39 5.40 -11.14 -9.38
C ARG A 39 4.61 -10.19 -10.29
N SER A 40 3.62 -10.72 -11.01
CA SER A 40 2.64 -9.92 -11.75
C SER A 40 1.30 -9.87 -11.00
N PHE A 41 0.66 -8.71 -10.99
CA PHE A 41 -0.67 -8.54 -10.42
C PHE A 41 -1.74 -8.83 -11.48
N THR A 42 -2.61 -9.79 -11.19
CA THR A 42 -3.80 -10.11 -12.00
C THR A 42 -5.03 -9.64 -11.22
N GLY A 43 -5.39 -8.38 -11.35
CA GLY A 43 -6.56 -7.79 -10.65
C GLY A 43 -7.67 -7.40 -11.60
N ASP A 44 -8.83 -7.08 -11.06
CA ASP A 44 -10.11 -6.74 -11.74
C ASP A 44 -10.06 -5.44 -12.57
N GLY A 45 -8.89 -4.89 -12.88
CA GLY A 45 -8.74 -3.69 -13.72
C GLY A 45 -9.02 -2.33 -13.04
N ASN A 46 -9.58 -2.30 -11.85
CA ASN A 46 -9.92 -1.06 -11.14
C ASN A 46 -8.76 -0.55 -10.27
N ARG A 47 -7.76 0.07 -10.93
CA ARG A 47 -6.46 0.45 -10.35
C ARG A 47 -6.36 1.93 -9.98
N GLN A 48 -7.46 2.64 -9.78
CA GLN A 48 -7.49 4.11 -9.76
C GLN A 48 -6.70 4.79 -8.62
N TYR A 49 -6.36 4.11 -7.53
CA TYR A 49 -5.85 4.77 -6.31
C TYR A 49 -4.36 4.59 -6.04
N LEU A 50 -3.66 3.83 -6.85
CA LEU A 50 -2.23 3.55 -6.63
C LEU A 50 -1.34 3.82 -7.85
N THR A 51 -1.88 4.49 -8.87
CA THR A 51 -1.12 4.92 -10.04
C THR A 51 -0.14 6.01 -9.65
N GLY A 52 1.14 5.78 -9.92
CA GLY A 52 2.21 6.74 -9.65
C GLY A 52 2.96 6.52 -8.33
N MET A 53 2.53 5.61 -7.45
CA MET A 53 3.31 5.23 -6.28
C MET A 53 4.48 4.33 -6.69
N GLN A 54 5.69 4.81 -6.50
CA GLN A 54 6.90 3.99 -6.62
C GLN A 54 7.27 3.50 -5.21
N MET A 55 7.30 2.17 -5.03
CA MET A 55 7.82 1.60 -3.80
C MET A 55 9.34 1.55 -3.89
N GLY A 56 10.00 2.21 -2.95
CA GLY A 56 11.46 2.19 -2.81
C GLY A 56 11.89 1.62 -1.47
N GLY A 57 13.20 1.43 -1.30
CA GLY A 57 13.80 0.94 -0.07
C GLY A 57 14.17 -0.54 -0.11
N LYS A 58 15.15 -0.89 0.71
CA LYS A 58 15.66 -2.26 0.83
C LYS A 58 14.93 -3.07 1.91
N ARG A 59 14.20 -2.39 2.79
CA ARG A 59 13.46 -2.99 3.93
C ARG A 59 12.08 -2.34 4.03
N VAL A 60 11.12 -3.00 3.47
CA VAL A 60 9.75 -2.49 3.29
C VAL A 60 8.81 -3.18 4.27
N VAL A 61 8.05 -2.42 5.03
CA VAL A 61 6.94 -2.94 5.83
C VAL A 61 5.62 -2.48 5.26
N ILE A 62 4.70 -3.42 5.11
CA ILE A 62 3.29 -3.15 4.83
C ILE A 62 2.53 -3.41 6.13
N LEU A 63 1.96 -2.36 6.71
CA LEU A 63 1.24 -2.39 7.97
C LEU A 63 -0.26 -2.24 7.69
N VAL A 64 -1.03 -3.27 7.98
CA VAL A 64 -2.44 -3.40 7.57
C VAL A 64 -3.35 -3.37 8.79
N ASP A 65 -4.26 -2.42 8.81
CA ASP A 65 -5.32 -2.35 9.80
C ASP A 65 -6.32 -3.50 9.59
N ALA A 66 -6.45 -4.36 10.57
CA ALA A 66 -7.38 -5.49 10.61
C ALA A 66 -8.44 -5.31 11.72
N SER A 67 -8.75 -4.07 12.09
CA SER A 67 -9.81 -3.75 13.04
C SER A 67 -11.20 -3.94 12.42
N SER A 68 -12.22 -3.97 13.27
CA SER A 68 -13.63 -4.15 12.86
C SER A 68 -14.11 -3.06 11.90
N SER A 69 -13.55 -1.85 11.91
CA SER A 69 -13.91 -0.76 11.01
C SER A 69 -13.58 -1.08 9.55
N MET A 70 -12.61 -1.99 9.32
CA MET A 70 -12.22 -2.46 7.99
C MET A 70 -13.24 -3.41 7.35
N LEU A 71 -14.31 -3.80 8.06
CA LEU A 71 -15.38 -4.63 7.50
C LEU A 71 -16.33 -3.86 6.59
N ALA A 72 -16.62 -2.58 6.92
CA ALA A 72 -17.58 -1.79 6.14
C ALA A 72 -17.30 -0.28 6.27
N ARG A 73 -17.93 0.50 5.38
CA ARG A 73 -17.79 1.98 5.37
C ARG A 73 -18.69 2.67 6.41
N THR A 74 -19.81 2.07 6.79
CA THR A 74 -20.76 2.64 7.74
C THR A 74 -20.77 1.83 9.03
N TYR A 75 -20.93 2.52 10.15
CA TYR A 75 -20.96 1.89 11.47
C TYR A 75 -22.04 0.80 11.60
N VAL A 76 -23.24 1.05 11.08
CA VAL A 76 -24.34 0.08 11.08
C VAL A 76 -23.93 -1.22 10.37
N ASN A 77 -23.27 -1.11 9.23
CA ASN A 77 -22.81 -2.29 8.51
C ASN A 77 -21.63 -2.97 9.22
N VAL A 78 -20.75 -2.24 9.89
CA VAL A 78 -19.69 -2.84 10.74
C VAL A 78 -20.32 -3.73 11.82
N VAL A 79 -21.33 -3.21 12.54
CA VAL A 79 -22.05 -3.99 13.58
C VAL A 79 -22.69 -5.24 12.98
N ARG A 80 -23.32 -5.14 11.81
CA ARG A 80 -23.91 -6.29 11.11
C ARG A 80 -22.85 -7.32 10.73
N TYR A 81 -21.72 -6.90 10.14
CA TYR A 81 -20.65 -7.82 9.76
C TYR A 81 -20.01 -8.51 10.96
N ARG A 82 -19.87 -7.83 12.11
CA ARG A 82 -19.33 -8.44 13.34
C ARG A 82 -20.17 -9.65 13.79
N ALA A 83 -21.47 -9.63 13.58
CA ALA A 83 -22.39 -10.74 13.91
C ALA A 83 -22.42 -11.85 12.84
N MET A 84 -21.74 -11.66 11.70
CA MET A 84 -21.73 -12.65 10.62
C MET A 84 -20.61 -13.69 10.81
N PRO A 85 -20.77 -14.88 10.17
CA PRO A 85 -19.70 -15.89 10.14
C PRO A 85 -18.41 -15.36 9.54
N ASP A 86 -17.28 -15.90 9.96
CA ASP A 86 -15.94 -15.45 9.58
C ASP A 86 -15.70 -15.47 8.07
N ALA A 87 -16.29 -16.42 7.35
CA ALA A 87 -16.25 -16.43 5.89
C ALA A 87 -16.85 -15.15 5.25
N ARG A 88 -17.90 -14.59 5.86
CA ARG A 88 -18.50 -13.32 5.41
C ARG A 88 -17.63 -12.13 5.77
N LYS A 89 -16.99 -12.13 6.94
CA LYS A 89 -16.07 -11.08 7.37
C LYS A 89 -14.86 -11.01 6.44
N ARG A 90 -14.23 -12.14 6.11
CA ARG A 90 -13.12 -12.23 5.14
C ARG A 90 -13.50 -11.73 3.75
N ASN A 91 -14.76 -11.90 3.36
CA ASN A 91 -15.28 -11.44 2.07
C ASN A 91 -15.92 -10.06 2.12
N ALA A 92 -15.79 -9.32 3.22
CA ALA A 92 -16.31 -7.96 3.33
C ALA A 92 -15.70 -7.04 2.24
N PRO A 93 -16.50 -6.22 1.55
CA PRO A 93 -16.04 -5.47 0.38
C PRO A 93 -14.84 -4.56 0.68
N LYS A 94 -14.86 -3.87 1.82
CA LYS A 94 -13.77 -2.99 2.24
C LYS A 94 -12.49 -3.78 2.53
N TRP A 95 -12.60 -4.91 3.23
CA TRP A 95 -11.47 -5.78 3.51
C TRP A 95 -10.84 -6.35 2.23
N ARG A 96 -11.66 -6.78 1.28
CA ARG A 96 -11.18 -7.25 -0.02
C ARG A 96 -10.40 -6.18 -0.78
N GLN A 97 -10.81 -4.91 -0.70
CA GLN A 97 -10.08 -3.80 -1.30
C GLN A 97 -8.68 -3.65 -0.69
N VAL A 98 -8.57 -3.78 0.64
CA VAL A 98 -7.27 -3.71 1.33
C VAL A 98 -6.38 -4.87 0.93
N VAL A 99 -6.91 -6.10 0.91
CA VAL A 99 -6.15 -7.28 0.47
C VAL A 99 -5.67 -7.11 -0.97
N ALA A 100 -6.52 -6.59 -1.88
CA ALA A 100 -6.13 -6.31 -3.26
C ALA A 100 -5.06 -5.21 -3.35
N ALA A 101 -5.12 -4.20 -2.48
CA ALA A 101 -4.08 -3.16 -2.41
C ALA A 101 -2.72 -3.74 -1.95
N VAL A 102 -2.72 -4.60 -0.93
CA VAL A 102 -1.50 -5.29 -0.48
C VAL A 102 -0.97 -6.21 -1.57
N ASP A 103 -1.85 -6.98 -2.22
CA ASP A 103 -1.49 -7.83 -3.35
C ASP A 103 -0.79 -7.04 -4.46
N TRP A 104 -1.31 -5.85 -4.80
CA TRP A 104 -0.65 -4.96 -5.74
C TRP A 104 0.68 -4.40 -5.21
N LEU A 105 0.72 -3.94 -3.95
CA LEU A 105 1.95 -3.42 -3.33
C LEU A 105 3.08 -4.45 -3.36
N THR A 106 2.79 -5.72 -3.08
CA THR A 106 3.80 -6.78 -3.13
C THR A 106 4.42 -6.95 -4.52
N THR A 107 3.70 -6.62 -5.59
CA THR A 107 4.27 -6.67 -6.96
C THR A 107 5.23 -5.53 -7.27
N GLN A 108 5.27 -4.49 -6.45
CA GLN A 108 6.16 -3.34 -6.61
C GLN A 108 7.46 -3.49 -5.80
N ILE A 109 7.56 -4.51 -4.94
CA ILE A 109 8.75 -4.78 -4.15
C ILE A 109 9.84 -5.35 -5.04
N GLU A 110 11.05 -4.80 -4.95
CA GLU A 110 12.20 -5.28 -5.72
C GLU A 110 12.67 -6.65 -5.24
N PRO A 111 13.16 -7.54 -6.15
CA PRO A 111 13.62 -8.88 -5.78
C PRO A 111 14.72 -8.91 -4.71
N GLY A 112 15.59 -7.90 -4.68
CA GLY A 112 16.68 -7.78 -3.72
C GLY A 112 16.28 -7.12 -2.39
N ALA A 113 15.01 -6.73 -2.24
CA ALA A 113 14.53 -6.12 -1.02
C ALA A 113 14.08 -7.17 0.01
N ARG A 114 14.11 -6.78 1.27
CA ARG A 114 13.46 -7.49 2.37
C ARG A 114 12.13 -6.85 2.68
N PHE A 115 11.16 -7.65 3.03
CA PHE A 115 9.83 -7.13 3.34
C PHE A 115 9.23 -7.80 4.57
N GLN A 116 8.19 -7.19 5.10
CA GLN A 116 7.30 -7.78 6.09
C GLN A 116 5.89 -7.24 5.90
N VAL A 117 4.91 -8.08 6.17
CA VAL A 117 3.50 -7.70 6.20
C VAL A 117 2.99 -7.94 7.61
N TYR A 118 2.64 -6.86 8.30
CA TYR A 118 2.04 -6.90 9.62
C TYR A 118 0.56 -6.56 9.55
N VAL A 119 -0.24 -7.28 10.29
CA VAL A 119 -1.62 -6.89 10.59
C VAL A 119 -1.71 -6.38 12.00
N PHE A 120 -2.55 -5.39 12.21
CA PHE A 120 -2.81 -4.87 13.54
C PHE A 120 -4.29 -4.58 13.78
N ASN A 121 -4.69 -4.78 15.01
CA ASN A 121 -5.93 -4.33 15.63
C ASN A 121 -5.57 -3.77 17.02
N GLU A 122 -5.99 -4.39 18.11
CA GLU A 122 -5.49 -4.12 19.45
C GLU A 122 -4.09 -4.70 19.69
N GLN A 123 -3.68 -5.67 18.88
CA GLN A 123 -2.36 -6.28 18.86
C GLN A 123 -1.79 -6.20 17.43
N ALA A 124 -0.48 -6.39 17.29
CA ALA A 124 0.16 -6.44 15.99
C ALA A 124 1.05 -7.68 15.86
N HIS A 125 0.98 -8.33 14.72
CA HIS A 125 1.79 -9.52 14.42
C HIS A 125 2.02 -9.64 12.91
N SER A 126 3.04 -10.40 12.54
CA SER A 126 3.27 -10.75 11.14
C SER A 126 2.14 -11.64 10.60
N VAL A 127 1.75 -11.43 9.35
CA VAL A 127 0.78 -12.32 8.68
C VAL A 127 1.35 -13.72 8.46
N VAL A 128 2.68 -13.82 8.28
CA VAL A 128 3.36 -15.11 8.13
C VAL A 128 3.73 -15.63 9.51
N SER A 129 3.12 -16.71 9.92
CA SER A 129 3.33 -17.30 11.24
C SER A 129 4.82 -17.57 11.52
N GLY A 130 5.28 -17.17 12.71
CA GLY A 130 6.66 -17.39 13.15
C GLY A 130 7.70 -16.43 12.55
N SER A 131 7.27 -15.41 11.79
CA SER A 131 8.19 -14.41 11.24
C SER A 131 8.15 -13.05 11.95
N ASP A 132 7.52 -12.98 13.12
CA ASP A 132 7.52 -11.76 13.94
C ASP A 132 8.96 -11.33 14.26
N GLY A 133 9.25 -10.04 14.08
CA GLY A 133 10.58 -9.47 14.29
C GLY A 133 11.65 -9.89 13.27
N SER A 134 11.30 -10.68 12.26
CA SER A 134 12.22 -11.19 11.24
C SER A 134 11.90 -10.63 9.85
N TRP A 135 12.92 -10.47 9.02
CA TRP A 135 12.74 -10.03 7.64
C TRP A 135 12.54 -11.22 6.70
N LEU A 136 11.64 -11.08 5.76
CA LEU A 136 11.41 -12.01 4.65
C LEU A 136 12.11 -11.47 3.40
N GLU A 137 12.64 -12.35 2.56
CA GLU A 137 13.29 -11.98 1.30
C GLU A 137 12.28 -12.00 0.15
N ALA A 138 12.14 -10.88 -0.55
CA ALA A 138 11.21 -10.75 -1.66
C ALA A 138 11.59 -11.63 -2.86
N GLY A 139 12.89 -11.88 -3.05
CA GLY A 139 13.39 -12.74 -4.12
C GLY A 139 13.21 -14.24 -3.89
N ALA A 140 12.87 -14.66 -2.68
CA ALA A 140 12.61 -16.07 -2.40
C ALA A 140 11.28 -16.50 -3.01
N ALA A 141 11.30 -17.60 -3.76
CA ALA A 141 10.13 -18.07 -4.50
C ALA A 141 8.94 -18.33 -3.58
N GLY A 142 7.79 -17.77 -3.92
CA GLY A 142 6.53 -17.99 -3.20
C GLY A 142 6.37 -17.21 -1.90
N THR A 143 7.38 -16.46 -1.44
CA THR A 143 7.30 -15.75 -0.14
C THR A 143 6.29 -14.62 -0.16
N LEU A 144 6.26 -13.84 -1.24
CA LEU A 144 5.28 -12.76 -1.43
C LEU A 144 3.86 -13.31 -1.57
N GLU A 145 3.69 -14.38 -2.35
CA GLU A 145 2.42 -15.09 -2.52
C GLU A 145 1.91 -15.65 -1.21
N ASN A 146 2.80 -16.26 -0.42
CA ASN A 146 2.46 -16.78 0.90
C ASN A 146 1.96 -15.67 1.83
N ALA A 147 2.64 -14.55 1.89
CA ALA A 147 2.23 -13.41 2.72
C ALA A 147 0.82 -12.90 2.33
N VAL A 148 0.51 -12.78 1.04
CA VAL A 148 -0.83 -12.39 0.57
C VAL A 148 -1.86 -13.48 0.85
N SER A 149 -1.50 -14.75 0.70
CA SER A 149 -2.38 -15.88 1.01
C SER A 149 -2.76 -15.91 2.51
N GLU A 150 -1.78 -15.70 3.39
CA GLU A 150 -2.02 -15.61 4.84
C GLU A 150 -2.87 -14.38 5.19
N LEU A 151 -2.61 -13.21 4.56
CA LEU A 151 -3.43 -12.03 4.75
C LEU A 151 -4.91 -12.27 4.38
N ARG A 152 -5.19 -13.05 3.34
CA ARG A 152 -6.56 -13.41 2.94
C ARG A 152 -7.30 -14.24 3.99
N LYS A 153 -6.60 -14.93 4.87
CA LYS A 153 -7.17 -15.72 5.96
C LYS A 153 -7.50 -14.88 7.18
N VAL A 154 -6.91 -13.70 7.31
CA VAL A 154 -7.14 -12.78 8.43
C VAL A 154 -8.60 -12.34 8.48
N ILE A 155 -9.15 -12.30 9.69
CA ILE A 155 -10.52 -11.87 9.97
C ILE A 155 -10.44 -10.51 10.67
N PRO A 156 -10.91 -9.41 10.05
CA PRO A 156 -10.97 -8.12 10.71
C PRO A 156 -11.87 -8.17 11.95
N ASP A 157 -11.31 -7.78 13.10
CA ASP A 157 -12.04 -7.77 14.37
C ASP A 157 -11.38 -6.82 15.38
N LYS A 158 -12.06 -6.56 16.48
CA LYS A 158 -11.60 -5.74 17.62
C LYS A 158 -11.44 -4.26 17.28
N GLY A 159 -10.74 -3.54 18.15
CA GLY A 159 -10.41 -2.12 18.00
C GLY A 159 -9.12 -1.90 17.20
N THR A 160 -8.61 -0.67 17.25
CA THR A 160 -7.38 -0.26 16.55
C THR A 160 -6.40 0.34 17.55
N SER A 161 -5.14 -0.09 17.54
CA SER A 161 -4.04 0.49 18.29
C SER A 161 -2.81 0.67 17.41
N LEU A 162 -2.60 1.90 16.94
CA LEU A 162 -1.40 2.26 16.18
C LEU A 162 -0.14 2.21 17.06
N GLY A 163 -0.25 2.54 18.35
CA GLY A 163 0.86 2.46 19.29
C GLY A 163 1.44 1.05 19.35
N ASN A 164 0.58 0.03 19.50
CA ASN A 164 1.01 -1.37 19.51
C ASN A 164 1.54 -1.81 18.13
N ALA A 165 0.98 -1.30 17.04
CA ALA A 165 1.45 -1.57 15.70
C ALA A 165 2.90 -1.08 15.51
N PHE A 166 3.20 0.16 15.87
CA PHE A 166 4.56 0.68 15.77
C PHE A 166 5.53 0.04 16.77
N ALA A 167 5.06 -0.32 17.97
CA ALA A 167 5.89 -1.04 18.94
C ALA A 167 6.34 -2.42 18.40
N ALA A 168 5.46 -3.13 17.69
CA ALA A 168 5.82 -4.39 17.04
C ALA A 168 6.91 -4.20 15.96
N LEU A 169 6.87 -3.11 15.20
CA LEU A 169 7.88 -2.82 14.17
C LEU A 169 9.27 -2.53 14.76
N GLN A 170 9.37 -2.09 16.02
CA GLN A 170 10.66 -1.85 16.69
C GLN A 170 11.46 -3.14 16.92
N GLN A 171 10.80 -4.29 16.84
CA GLN A 171 11.45 -5.61 16.94
C GLN A 171 12.23 -5.95 15.66
N LEU A 172 11.89 -5.36 14.53
CA LEU A 172 12.60 -5.59 13.26
C LEU A 172 14.00 -4.99 13.29
N LYS A 173 15.01 -5.81 13.08
CA LYS A 173 16.42 -5.41 13.02
C LYS A 173 17.04 -5.85 11.69
N PRO A 174 17.68 -4.95 10.93
CA PRO A 174 17.69 -3.48 11.08
C PRO A 174 16.30 -2.86 10.87
N ALA A 175 16.12 -1.61 11.28
CA ALA A 175 14.84 -0.91 11.16
C ALA A 175 14.35 -0.81 9.70
N PRO A 176 13.03 -0.73 9.45
CA PRO A 176 12.48 -0.53 8.11
C PRO A 176 12.92 0.81 7.51
N ASP A 177 13.15 0.82 6.21
CA ASP A 177 13.41 2.05 5.44
C ASP A 177 12.09 2.74 5.09
N ASN A 178 11.08 1.95 4.76
CA ASN A 178 9.75 2.45 4.38
C ASN A 178 8.65 1.62 5.05
N ILE A 179 7.61 2.33 5.49
CA ILE A 179 6.40 1.74 6.09
C ILE A 179 5.19 2.22 5.28
N TYR A 180 4.45 1.28 4.71
CA TYR A 180 3.19 1.53 4.01
C TYR A 180 2.03 1.15 4.92
N LEU A 181 1.35 2.17 5.44
CA LEU A 181 0.21 1.99 6.35
C LEU A 181 -1.11 2.01 5.57
N LEU A 182 -1.86 0.91 5.67
CA LEU A 182 -3.21 0.79 5.13
C LEU A 182 -4.21 0.78 6.28
N THR A 183 -4.92 1.88 6.45
CA THR A 183 -5.93 2.07 7.49
C THR A 183 -7.05 2.97 6.95
N ASP A 184 -8.21 2.93 7.57
CA ASP A 184 -9.29 3.88 7.30
C ASP A 184 -9.22 5.15 8.17
N GLY A 185 -8.21 5.25 9.01
CA GLY A 185 -7.99 6.38 9.90
C GLY A 185 -8.93 6.44 11.11
N LEU A 186 -9.79 5.46 11.30
CA LEU A 186 -10.65 5.39 12.50
C LEU A 186 -9.84 4.85 13.67
N ILE A 187 -9.19 5.76 14.39
CA ILE A 187 -8.43 5.45 15.60
C ILE A 187 -9.42 5.20 16.72
N GLY A 188 -9.30 4.07 17.41
CA GLY A 188 -10.13 3.74 18.57
C GLY A 188 -9.98 4.78 19.68
N PHE A 189 -11.05 4.99 20.46
CA PHE A 189 -11.09 5.97 21.56
C PHE A 189 -9.97 5.80 22.62
N ARG A 190 -9.32 4.65 22.69
CA ARG A 190 -8.22 4.37 23.64
C ARG A 190 -6.91 5.10 23.31
N ASP A 191 -6.63 5.37 22.04
CA ASP A 191 -5.36 6.03 21.64
C ASP A 191 -5.38 7.56 21.88
N ARG A 192 -6.54 8.15 22.22
CA ARG A 192 -6.64 9.58 22.56
C ARG A 192 -6.09 9.94 23.95
N CYS A 193 -5.70 8.95 24.74
CA CYS A 193 -5.22 9.14 26.11
C CYS A 193 -3.71 8.88 26.28
N LEU A 194 -2.91 9.03 25.23
CA LEU A 194 -1.48 9.23 25.41
C LEU A 194 -1.30 10.67 25.92
N LYS A 195 -1.37 10.80 27.26
CA LYS A 195 -0.96 12.03 27.96
C LYS A 195 0.53 12.27 27.71
N PRO A 196 0.94 13.56 27.67
CA PRO A 196 2.31 13.99 27.43
C PRO A 196 3.27 13.44 28.48
#